data_1263c0781be86ac28bc0a2387d2fa8bd
#
_entry.id   1263c0781be86ac28bc0a2387d2fa8bd
#
_cell.length_a   1.000
_cell.length_b   1.000
_cell.length_c   1.000
_cell.angle_alpha   90.00
_cell.angle_beta   90.00
_cell.angle_gamma   90.00
#
_symmetry.space_group_name_H-M   'P 1'
#
loop_
_entity.id
_entity.type
_entity.pdbx_description
1 polymer ?
#
loop_
_entity_poly.entity_id
_entity_poly.type
_entity_poly.pdbx_seq_one_letter_code
_entity_poly.pdbx_strand_id
1 'polypeptide(L)'
;YDDGVNLDTLGSPGSYANSLAIASVDNAGFTGTYFQVGQRMFSYTETTGYSNEPLATIPGEYDYIFIDGFGTEEDFAALNGALEGKIAFCSRGSTSFYQKAEAAVKYGAVATIVYNNQPGSINMDLSDYTQSQPCVSILQSDGARIRSVSEPVTDDGGQELYRTGTM
;
A
#
# COMPACT_ATOMS: atom_id res chain seq x y z
N TYR A 1 17.16 41.15 15.61
CA TYR A 1 17.39 39.76 16.05
C TYR A 1 18.88 39.55 15.98
N ASP A 2 19.43 39.26 17.07
CA ASP A 2 20.81 38.95 17.16
C ASP A 2 20.98 37.44 17.09
N ASP A 3 21.76 37.19 16.32
CA ASP A 3 22.34 36.18 15.88
C ASP A 3 23.29 35.43 16.65
N GLY A 4 23.34 35.53 17.78
CA GLY A 4 24.01 34.65 18.72
C GLY A 4 23.26 33.35 18.83
N VAL A 5 23.94 32.29 19.20
CA VAL A 5 23.31 31.03 19.59
C VAL A 5 22.41 31.29 20.80
N ASN A 6 21.24 31.76 20.55
CA ASN A 6 20.27 32.07 21.55
C ASN A 6 19.30 30.89 21.62
N LEU A 7 19.42 30.15 22.68
CA LEU A 7 18.55 29.00 22.93
C LEU A 7 17.10 29.40 23.20
N ASP A 8 16.85 30.70 23.40
CA ASP A 8 15.53 31.28 23.63
C ASP A 8 15.05 32.08 22.41
N THR A 9 14.98 31.44 21.25
CA THR A 9 14.60 32.09 20.00
C THR A 9 13.10 32.07 19.71
N LEU A 10 12.26 31.93 20.71
CA LEU A 10 10.83 32.09 20.53
C LEU A 10 10.50 33.53 20.18
N GLY A 11 9.87 33.72 19.02
CA GLY A 11 9.35 35.01 18.65
C GLY A 11 8.27 35.49 19.63
N SER A 12 8.24 36.80 19.89
CA SER A 12 7.14 37.40 20.64
C SER A 12 5.82 37.26 19.85
N PRO A 13 4.71 36.84 20.47
CA PRO A 13 4.42 36.72 21.88
C PRO A 13 4.68 35.34 22.52
N GLY A 14 5.24 34.38 21.81
CA GLY A 14 5.41 33.02 22.29
C GLY A 14 6.34 32.87 23.51
N SER A 15 7.18 33.88 23.79
CA SER A 15 8.10 33.88 24.92
C SER A 15 7.49 34.38 26.25
N TYR A 16 6.23 34.77 26.26
CA TYR A 16 5.56 35.20 27.50
C TYR A 16 5.11 33.99 28.33
N ALA A 17 5.24 34.12 29.66
CA ALA A 17 4.99 33.01 30.59
C ALA A 17 3.58 32.40 30.53
N ASN A 18 2.61 33.14 30.02
CA ASN A 18 1.20 32.69 29.88
C ASN A 18 0.76 32.48 28.44
N SER A 19 1.70 32.42 27.50
CA SER A 19 1.39 32.16 26.10
C SER A 19 1.64 30.69 25.74
N LEU A 20 0.76 30.12 24.95
CA LEU A 20 0.97 28.81 24.34
C LEU A 20 1.78 29.02 23.06
N ALA A 21 3.05 28.66 23.09
CA ALA A 21 3.86 28.64 21.90
C ALA A 21 3.57 27.33 21.12
N ILE A 22 2.97 27.48 19.97
CA ILE A 22 2.76 26.37 19.05
C ILE A 22 3.91 26.37 18.04
N ALA A 23 4.80 25.40 18.13
CA ALA A 23 5.79 25.20 17.10
C ALA A 23 5.07 24.77 15.80
N SER A 24 5.34 25.48 14.74
CA SER A 24 4.98 25.03 13.40
C SER A 24 5.80 23.79 13.11
N VAL A 25 5.18 22.62 13.20
CA VAL A 25 5.72 21.41 12.61
C VAL A 25 5.49 21.56 11.11
N ASP A 26 6.54 21.42 10.34
CA ASP A 26 6.40 21.21 8.91
C ASP A 26 5.56 19.94 8.73
N ASN A 27 4.27 20.13 8.63
CA ASN A 27 3.39 19.11 8.12
C ASN A 27 3.78 18.98 6.65
N ALA A 28 4.73 18.12 6.36
CA ALA A 28 4.82 17.52 5.05
C ALA A 28 3.48 16.81 4.83
N GLY A 29 2.46 17.58 4.52
CA GLY A 29 1.17 17.08 4.10
C GLY A 29 1.46 16.29 2.84
N PHE A 30 1.54 15.00 2.98
CA PHE A 30 1.45 14.12 1.85
C PHE A 30 0.06 14.33 1.26
N THR A 31 -0.03 15.18 0.26
CA THR A 31 -1.12 15.15 -0.69
C THR A 31 -0.89 13.90 -1.54
N GLY A 32 -1.24 12.78 -1.00
CA GLY A 32 -1.14 11.48 -1.64
C GLY A 32 -2.43 10.72 -1.50
N THR A 33 -2.66 9.82 -2.39
CA THR A 33 -3.71 8.82 -2.30
C THR A 33 -3.32 7.80 -1.24
N TYR A 34 -4.26 7.41 -0.39
CA TYR A 34 -4.02 6.43 0.67
C TYR A 34 -5.25 5.54 0.87
N PHE A 35 -5.00 4.35 1.39
CA PHE A 35 -6.00 3.43 1.90
C PHE A 35 -5.71 3.14 3.38
N GLN A 36 -6.67 2.54 4.04
CA GLN A 36 -6.58 2.24 5.46
C GLN A 36 -6.60 0.73 5.69
N VAL A 37 -5.72 0.23 6.55
CA VAL A 37 -5.75 -1.13 7.08
C VAL A 37 -5.80 -1.04 8.60
N GLY A 38 -6.89 -1.52 9.19
CA GLY A 38 -7.15 -1.32 10.61
C GLY A 38 -7.24 0.16 10.96
N GLN A 39 -6.37 0.64 11.84
CA GLN A 39 -6.31 2.06 12.24
C GLN A 39 -5.17 2.84 11.54
N ARG A 40 -4.50 2.26 10.56
CA ARG A 40 -3.34 2.86 9.90
C ARG A 40 -3.63 3.20 8.46
N MET A 41 -3.13 4.35 8.04
CA MET A 41 -3.19 4.81 6.67
C MET A 41 -1.88 4.49 5.95
N PHE A 42 -2.00 4.02 4.72
CA PHE A 42 -0.89 3.68 3.85
C PHE A 42 -1.02 4.44 2.54
N SER A 43 0.04 5.15 2.17
CA SER A 43 0.07 5.82 0.87
C SER A 43 0.37 4.83 -0.23
N TYR A 44 -0.22 5.05 -1.39
CA TYR A 44 0.06 4.26 -2.57
C TYR A 44 0.39 5.15 -3.77
N THR A 45 1.03 4.59 -4.75
CA THR A 45 1.32 5.24 -6.01
C THR A 45 0.44 4.67 -7.10
N GLU A 46 -0.34 5.55 -7.74
CA GLU A 46 -1.10 5.20 -8.92
C GLU A 46 -0.17 5.01 -10.11
N THR A 47 -0.53 4.08 -10.98
CA THR A 47 0.07 3.95 -12.29
C THR A 47 -0.94 4.44 -13.31
N THR A 48 -0.62 5.52 -14.01
CA THR A 48 -1.53 6.22 -14.92
C THR A 48 -1.07 6.10 -16.37
N GLY A 49 -2.01 6.28 -17.29
CA GLY A 49 -1.73 6.23 -18.72
C GLY A 49 -1.90 4.84 -19.37
N TYR A 50 -2.48 3.91 -18.64
CA TYR A 50 -2.79 2.56 -19.09
C TYR A 50 -4.29 2.26 -18.97
N SER A 51 -4.70 1.02 -19.20
CA SER A 51 -6.10 0.61 -19.15
C SER A 51 -6.69 0.49 -17.73
N ASN A 52 -5.84 0.37 -16.71
CA ASN A 52 -6.27 0.28 -15.34
C ASN A 52 -6.93 1.59 -14.85
N GLU A 53 -8.00 1.44 -14.09
CA GLU A 53 -8.63 2.56 -13.41
C GLU A 53 -7.92 2.91 -12.09
N PRO A 54 -8.08 4.15 -11.58
CA PRO A 54 -7.60 4.53 -10.25
C PRO A 54 -8.22 3.67 -9.14
N LEU A 55 -7.47 3.42 -8.06
CA LEU A 55 -7.98 2.64 -6.92
C LEU A 55 -9.23 3.28 -6.28
N ALA A 56 -9.35 4.60 -6.35
CA ALA A 56 -10.51 5.33 -5.85
C ALA A 56 -11.83 5.00 -6.58
N THR A 57 -11.79 4.30 -7.71
CA THR A 57 -13.01 3.87 -8.44
C THR A 57 -13.74 2.71 -7.76
N ILE A 58 -13.08 2.04 -6.83
CA ILE A 58 -13.68 0.98 -6.00
C ILE A 58 -13.76 1.43 -4.53
N PRO A 59 -14.62 2.41 -4.19
CA PRO A 59 -14.76 2.88 -2.82
C PRO A 59 -15.40 1.80 -1.95
N GLY A 60 -15.04 1.80 -0.67
CA GLY A 60 -15.64 0.89 0.31
C GLY A 60 -14.59 0.08 1.05
N GLU A 61 -15.07 -0.93 1.75
CA GLU A 61 -14.25 -1.83 2.54
C GLU A 61 -14.14 -3.17 1.82
N TYR A 62 -12.92 -3.67 1.69
CA TYR A 62 -12.64 -4.94 1.02
C TYR A 62 -11.72 -5.80 1.88
N ASP A 63 -11.99 -7.08 1.87
CA ASP A 63 -11.00 -8.03 2.33
C ASP A 63 -9.84 -8.10 1.34
N TYR A 64 -8.67 -8.41 1.85
CA TYR A 64 -7.51 -8.64 1.00
C TYR A 64 -6.83 -9.97 1.28
N ILE A 65 -6.11 -10.46 0.29
CA ILE A 65 -5.18 -11.58 0.42
C ILE A 65 -3.77 -11.07 0.17
N PHE A 66 -2.91 -11.29 1.17
CA PHE A 66 -1.50 -10.96 1.12
C PHE A 66 -0.71 -12.24 0.93
N ILE A 67 -0.03 -12.36 -0.20
CA ILE A 67 0.87 -13.47 -0.49
C ILE A 67 2.32 -13.03 -0.41
N ASP A 68 3.19 -13.92 0.02
CA ASP A 68 4.64 -13.69 0.00
C ASP A 68 5.25 -13.97 -1.40
N GLY A 69 4.44 -14.44 -2.34
CA GLY A 69 4.81 -14.72 -3.71
C GLY A 69 4.89 -13.49 -4.61
N PHE A 70 5.33 -13.72 -5.82
CA PHE A 70 5.53 -12.67 -6.82
C PHE A 70 4.27 -12.37 -7.65
N GLY A 71 3.14 -12.97 -7.33
CA GLY A 71 1.89 -12.79 -8.08
C GLY A 71 1.93 -13.50 -9.43
N THR A 72 2.48 -14.68 -9.48
CA THR A 72 2.40 -15.55 -10.64
C THR A 72 1.01 -16.19 -10.74
N GLU A 73 0.70 -16.76 -11.88
CA GLU A 73 -0.56 -17.47 -12.05
C GLU A 73 -0.67 -18.67 -11.08
N GLU A 74 0.43 -19.37 -10.83
CA GLU A 74 0.50 -20.46 -9.86
C GLU A 74 0.24 -19.99 -8.42
N ASP A 75 0.78 -18.82 -8.06
CA ASP A 75 0.56 -18.24 -6.72
C ASP A 75 -0.93 -18.00 -6.46
N PHE A 76 -1.66 -17.46 -7.43
CA PHE A 76 -3.09 -17.19 -7.29
C PHE A 76 -3.95 -18.45 -7.47
N ALA A 77 -3.55 -19.39 -8.32
CA ALA A 77 -4.23 -20.67 -8.48
C ALA A 77 -4.22 -21.48 -7.17
N ALA A 78 -3.13 -21.42 -6.42
CA ALA A 78 -2.99 -22.11 -5.12
C ALA A 78 -3.97 -21.60 -4.05
N LEU A 79 -4.57 -20.42 -4.24
CA LEU A 79 -5.57 -19.86 -3.32
C LEU A 79 -6.95 -20.54 -3.43
N ASN A 80 -7.17 -21.40 -4.41
CA ASN A 80 -8.40 -22.18 -4.59
C ASN A 80 -9.69 -21.34 -4.55
N GLY A 81 -9.70 -20.19 -5.21
CA GLY A 81 -10.84 -19.28 -5.28
C GLY A 81 -11.00 -18.33 -4.09
N ALA A 82 -10.09 -18.35 -3.10
CA ALA A 82 -10.16 -17.44 -1.95
C ALA A 82 -10.02 -15.97 -2.32
N LEU A 83 -9.46 -15.65 -3.49
CA LEU A 83 -9.23 -14.28 -3.97
C LEU A 83 -10.48 -13.62 -4.56
N GLU A 84 -11.53 -14.36 -4.84
CA GLU A 84 -12.75 -13.81 -5.47
C GLU A 84 -13.34 -12.64 -4.68
N GLY A 85 -13.49 -11.49 -5.35
CA GLY A 85 -14.03 -10.28 -4.78
C GLY A 85 -13.11 -9.54 -3.79
N LYS A 86 -11.84 -9.94 -3.69
CA LYS A 86 -10.87 -9.37 -2.75
C LYS A 86 -9.76 -8.61 -3.46
N ILE A 87 -8.95 -7.92 -2.68
CA ILE A 87 -7.75 -7.22 -3.16
C ILE A 87 -6.54 -8.14 -3.00
N ALA A 88 -5.73 -8.23 -4.04
CA ALA A 88 -4.51 -9.02 -4.02
C ALA A 88 -3.30 -8.16 -3.65
N PHE A 89 -2.53 -8.59 -2.64
CA PHE A 89 -1.20 -8.05 -2.35
C PHE A 89 -0.14 -9.07 -2.76
N CYS A 90 0.80 -8.66 -3.60
CA CYS A 90 1.92 -9.50 -4.02
C CYS A 90 3.22 -8.70 -4.09
N SER A 91 4.35 -9.40 -4.03
CA SER A 91 5.68 -8.78 -4.07
C SER A 91 6.08 -8.40 -5.49
N ARG A 92 6.81 -7.29 -5.60
CA ARG A 92 7.66 -7.07 -6.78
C ARG A 92 8.65 -8.23 -6.91
N GLY A 93 8.90 -8.71 -8.13
CA GLY A 93 9.81 -9.82 -8.35
C GLY A 93 9.97 -10.17 -9.82
N SER A 94 10.15 -11.44 -10.11
CA SER A 94 10.52 -11.95 -11.45
C SER A 94 9.44 -11.82 -12.53
N THR A 95 8.18 -11.59 -12.13
CA THR A 95 7.05 -11.45 -13.06
C THR A 95 6.81 -9.98 -13.36
N SER A 96 6.43 -9.63 -14.59
CA SER A 96 6.07 -8.26 -14.95
C SER A 96 4.81 -7.78 -14.21
N PHE A 97 4.65 -6.46 -14.07
CA PHE A 97 3.54 -5.89 -13.30
C PHE A 97 2.19 -6.19 -13.94
N TYR A 98 2.08 -6.10 -15.27
CA TYR A 98 0.84 -6.41 -15.97
C TYR A 98 0.45 -7.88 -15.81
N GLN A 99 1.41 -8.80 -15.85
CA GLN A 99 1.14 -10.23 -15.66
C GLN A 99 0.61 -10.55 -14.26
N LYS A 100 1.15 -9.88 -13.22
CA LYS A 100 0.64 -10.00 -11.85
C LYS A 100 -0.81 -9.53 -11.77
N ALA A 101 -1.09 -8.37 -12.33
CA ALA A 101 -2.41 -7.77 -12.31
C ALA A 101 -3.43 -8.62 -13.11
N GLU A 102 -3.06 -9.09 -14.30
CA GLU A 102 -3.91 -9.98 -15.10
C GLU A 102 -4.18 -11.32 -14.42
N ALA A 103 -3.15 -11.92 -13.83
CA ALA A 103 -3.31 -13.15 -13.08
C ALA A 103 -4.24 -12.94 -11.86
N ALA A 104 -4.06 -11.88 -11.08
CA ALA A 104 -4.93 -11.58 -9.95
C ALA A 104 -6.39 -11.42 -10.39
N VAL A 105 -6.66 -10.65 -11.45
CA VAL A 105 -8.01 -10.45 -12.00
C VAL A 105 -8.60 -11.75 -12.51
N LYS A 106 -7.82 -12.58 -13.17
CA LYS A 106 -8.24 -13.93 -13.65
C LYS A 106 -8.76 -14.80 -12.50
N TYR A 107 -8.20 -14.65 -11.31
CA TYR A 107 -8.62 -15.38 -10.11
C TYR A 107 -9.58 -14.58 -9.21
N GLY A 108 -10.18 -13.52 -9.73
CA GLY A 108 -11.29 -12.82 -9.12
C GLY A 108 -10.92 -11.58 -8.29
N ALA A 109 -9.67 -11.12 -8.31
CA ALA A 109 -9.28 -9.91 -7.62
C ALA A 109 -9.98 -8.67 -8.19
N VAL A 110 -10.43 -7.77 -7.31
CA VAL A 110 -11.02 -6.48 -7.70
C VAL A 110 -9.97 -5.39 -7.87
N ALA A 111 -8.78 -5.58 -7.29
CA ALA A 111 -7.61 -4.74 -7.47
C ALA A 111 -6.34 -5.52 -7.11
N THR A 112 -5.19 -5.01 -7.56
CA THR A 112 -3.87 -5.57 -7.25
C THR A 112 -3.00 -4.49 -6.63
N ILE A 113 -2.37 -4.79 -5.51
CA ILE A 113 -1.41 -3.93 -4.84
C ILE A 113 -0.05 -4.62 -4.82
N VAL A 114 0.93 -4.00 -5.46
CA VAL A 114 2.30 -4.54 -5.52
C VAL A 114 3.17 -3.82 -4.50
N TYR A 115 3.66 -4.55 -3.52
CA TYR A 115 4.64 -3.99 -2.58
C TYR A 115 6.07 -4.18 -3.09
N ASN A 116 6.90 -3.15 -2.86
CA ASN A 116 8.28 -3.20 -3.32
C ASN A 116 9.08 -4.23 -2.51
N ASN A 117 10.06 -4.83 -3.15
CA ASN A 117 11.05 -5.72 -2.53
C ASN A 117 12.38 -5.02 -2.21
N GLN A 118 12.47 -3.71 -2.48
CA GLN A 118 13.60 -2.84 -2.21
C GLN A 118 13.13 -1.49 -1.67
N PRO A 119 13.97 -0.71 -0.97
CA PRO A 119 13.65 0.65 -0.58
C PRO A 119 13.35 1.54 -1.80
N GLY A 120 12.39 2.46 -1.64
CA GLY A 120 11.96 3.40 -2.69
C GLY A 120 10.65 3.03 -3.35
N SER A 121 10.17 3.93 -4.21
CA SER A 121 8.95 3.75 -4.98
C SER A 121 9.14 2.81 -6.16
N ILE A 122 8.05 2.24 -6.64
CA ILE A 122 8.04 1.47 -7.89
C ILE A 122 7.52 2.37 -9.01
N ASN A 123 8.21 2.35 -10.15
CA ASN A 123 7.65 2.82 -11.39
C ASN A 123 7.15 1.60 -12.17
N MET A 124 5.83 1.37 -12.15
CA MET A 124 5.23 0.20 -12.81
C MET A 124 4.98 0.49 -14.29
N ASP A 125 5.29 -0.50 -15.12
CA ASP A 125 4.88 -0.53 -16.51
C ASP A 125 3.69 -1.49 -16.67
N LEU A 126 2.55 -0.95 -17.11
CA LEU A 126 1.31 -1.68 -17.37
C LEU A 126 0.90 -1.60 -18.85
N SER A 127 1.86 -1.38 -19.76
CA SER A 127 1.57 -1.18 -21.19
C SER A 127 0.82 -2.34 -21.85
N ASP A 128 1.06 -3.56 -21.39
CA ASP A 128 0.37 -4.77 -21.90
C ASP A 128 -0.83 -5.19 -21.03
N TYR A 129 -1.19 -4.40 -20.01
CA TYR A 129 -2.35 -4.67 -19.18
C TYR A 129 -3.63 -4.31 -19.92
N THR A 130 -4.54 -5.27 -20.02
CA THR A 130 -5.77 -5.15 -20.83
C THR A 130 -7.04 -4.98 -19.98
N GLN A 131 -6.93 -5.19 -18.67
CA GLN A 131 -8.06 -5.10 -17.75
C GLN A 131 -8.21 -3.69 -17.18
N SER A 132 -9.39 -3.39 -16.62
CA SER A 132 -9.68 -2.08 -16.01
C SER A 132 -9.46 -2.05 -14.50
N GLN A 133 -9.31 -3.21 -13.85
CA GLN A 133 -9.14 -3.27 -12.40
C GLN A 133 -7.90 -2.49 -11.94
N PRO A 134 -8.00 -1.75 -10.83
CA PRO A 134 -6.89 -0.97 -10.31
C PRO A 134 -5.64 -1.81 -10.03
N CYS A 135 -4.47 -1.26 -10.39
CA CYS A 135 -3.18 -1.83 -10.04
C CYS A 135 -2.28 -0.70 -9.54
N VAL A 136 -1.92 -0.75 -8.26
CA VAL A 136 -1.15 0.29 -7.58
C VAL A 136 0.06 -0.30 -6.87
N SER A 137 0.98 0.56 -6.46
CA SER A 137 2.18 0.14 -5.72
C SER A 137 2.30 0.80 -4.37
N ILE A 138 2.96 0.12 -3.44
CA ILE A 138 3.31 0.61 -2.12
C ILE A 138 4.79 0.38 -1.82
N LEU A 139 5.29 1.07 -0.79
CA LEU A 139 6.66 0.90 -0.33
C LEU A 139 6.88 -0.48 0.30
N GLN A 140 8.13 -0.93 0.30
CA GLN A 140 8.54 -2.15 1.00
C GLN A 140 8.18 -2.12 2.49
N SER A 141 8.44 -1.00 3.16
CA SER A 141 8.14 -0.82 4.58
C SER A 141 6.65 -0.92 4.89
N ASP A 142 5.80 -0.45 3.97
CA ASP A 142 4.35 -0.49 4.13
C ASP A 142 3.82 -1.90 3.90
N GLY A 143 4.35 -2.61 2.90
CA GLY A 143 4.07 -4.03 2.70
C GLY A 143 4.41 -4.86 3.93
N ALA A 144 5.60 -4.64 4.53
CA ALA A 144 6.00 -5.34 5.75
C ALA A 144 5.08 -5.02 6.95
N ARG A 145 4.63 -3.77 7.09
CA ARG A 145 3.70 -3.36 8.15
C ARG A 145 2.32 -3.99 7.97
N ILE A 146 1.79 -3.99 6.75
CA ILE A 146 0.50 -4.63 6.45
C ILE A 146 0.58 -6.12 6.74
N ARG A 147 1.64 -6.79 6.27
CA ARG A 147 1.88 -8.20 6.57
C ARG A 147 1.88 -8.49 8.08
N SER A 148 2.50 -7.62 8.87
CA SER A 148 2.62 -7.82 10.32
C SER A 148 1.29 -7.73 11.08
N VAL A 149 0.31 -7.03 10.54
CA VAL A 149 -1.03 -6.88 11.14
C VAL A 149 -2.07 -7.79 10.49
N SER A 150 -1.70 -8.49 9.43
CA SER A 150 -2.56 -9.43 8.72
C SER A 150 -2.61 -10.77 9.44
N GLU A 151 -3.76 -11.41 9.42
CA GLU A 151 -3.98 -12.73 10.04
C GLU A 151 -3.52 -13.84 9.10
N PRO A 152 -2.73 -14.81 9.59
CA PRO A 152 -2.31 -15.94 8.78
C PRO A 152 -3.47 -16.93 8.56
N VAL A 153 -3.56 -17.42 7.35
CA VAL A 153 -4.43 -18.55 6.98
C VAL A 153 -3.54 -19.74 6.66
N THR A 154 -3.76 -20.84 7.34
CA THR A 154 -2.95 -22.05 7.24
C THR A 154 -3.75 -23.22 6.64
N ASP A 155 -3.03 -24.17 6.07
CA ASP A 155 -3.60 -25.45 5.66
C ASP A 155 -3.81 -26.39 6.87
N ASP A 156 -4.34 -27.57 6.62
CA ASP A 156 -4.58 -28.62 7.65
C ASP A 156 -3.28 -29.12 8.31
N GLY A 157 -2.13 -28.87 7.68
CA GLY A 157 -0.80 -29.20 8.19
C GLY A 157 -0.17 -28.06 9.01
N GLY A 158 -0.84 -26.89 9.08
CA GLY A 158 -0.33 -25.70 9.78
C GLY A 158 0.65 -24.87 8.97
N GLN A 159 0.79 -25.14 7.66
CA GLN A 159 1.59 -24.32 6.77
C GLN A 159 0.82 -23.05 6.36
N GLU A 160 1.44 -21.88 6.52
CA GLU A 160 0.85 -20.60 6.08
C GLU A 160 0.69 -20.59 4.56
N LEU A 161 -0.53 -20.38 4.10
CA LEU A 161 -0.88 -20.27 2.67
C LEU A 161 -0.86 -18.81 2.21
N TYR A 162 -1.44 -17.94 3.01
CA TYR A 162 -1.52 -16.50 2.79
C TYR A 162 -1.90 -15.78 4.08
N ARG A 163 -1.92 -14.46 4.04
CA ARG A 163 -2.46 -13.62 5.11
C ARG A 163 -3.65 -12.82 4.61
N THR A 164 -4.53 -12.45 5.52
CA THR A 164 -5.75 -11.73 5.20
C THR A 164 -6.00 -10.60 6.20
N GLY A 165 -6.87 -9.69 5.83
CA GLY A 165 -7.37 -8.59 6.63
C GLY A 165 -8.35 -7.78 5.81
N THR A 166 -8.74 -6.61 6.32
CA THR A 166 -9.69 -5.71 5.67
C THR A 166 -9.06 -4.35 5.47
N MET A 167 -9.33 -3.71 4.33
CA MET A 167 -8.85 -2.37 4.00
C MET A 167 -9.94 -1.50 3.43
#